data_653deaf95130dc45ea8bd0e85ce5ab57
#
_entry.id   653deaf95130dc45ea8bd0e85ce5ab57
#
_cell.length_a   1.000
_cell.length_b   1.000
_cell.length_c   1.000
_cell.angle_alpha   90.00
_cell.angle_beta   90.00
_cell.angle_gamma   90.00
#
_symmetry.space_group_name_H-M   'P 1'
#
loop_
_entity.id
_entity.type
_entity.pdbx_description
1 polymer ?
#
loop_
_entity_poly.entity_id
_entity_poly.type
_entity_poly.pdbx_seq_one_letter_code
_entity_poly.pdbx_strand_id
1 'polypeptide(L)'
;FVISVSNKSGGAQMAEEVTLKGKQRFFMTGNEVIAWAAIAAKADIMYGYPITPQNEIMHYWTRLAPKHGKKFLQTEDEISAGFTTIGGVLAGLKAFTGTAGPGNVLMQESATMAEMMRIPIVYFIQQRGGPSTATVIYAQQETTLTCFGGNGEGHRIVYSPANHQELFDYTFKCFNAAWTYRFPTFLMADGYQAKMREAVNLYDPEEEGVKLVPPTPFIGENKAGKEFQNLRNTYNTEEELFDVVMKNQADKDKMAPENVNRN
;
A
#
# COMPACT_ATOMS: atom_id res chain seq x y z
N PHE A 1 -9.23 13.34 17.85
CA PHE A 1 -10.42 14.09 17.37
C PHE A 1 -11.40 13.08 16.79
N VAL A 2 -12.47 12.86 17.51
CA VAL A 2 -13.61 12.06 17.08
C VAL A 2 -14.46 12.97 16.20
N ILE A 3 -14.67 12.62 14.93
CA ILE A 3 -15.58 13.35 14.06
C ILE A 3 -16.97 12.78 14.29
N SER A 4 -17.82 13.52 15.02
CA SER A 4 -19.22 13.17 15.17
C SER A 4 -20.01 13.63 13.96
N VAL A 5 -20.76 12.74 13.36
CA VAL A 5 -21.88 13.09 12.47
C VAL A 5 -23.09 13.24 13.38
N SER A 6 -23.46 14.49 13.75
CA SER A 6 -24.64 14.75 14.56
C SER A 6 -25.90 14.65 13.72
N ASN A 7 -26.76 13.69 14.02
CA ASN A 7 -28.18 13.82 13.74
C ASN A 7 -28.80 14.72 14.82
N LYS A 8 -29.46 15.80 14.41
CA LYS A 8 -30.09 16.77 15.28
C LYS A 8 -31.29 16.15 16.01
N SER A 9 -31.10 15.82 17.28
CA SER A 9 -32.12 15.92 18.31
C SER A 9 -31.41 16.01 19.65
N GLY A 10 -31.69 17.07 20.41
CA GLY A 10 -30.95 17.57 21.56
C GLY A 10 -30.61 16.55 22.64
N GLY A 11 -29.37 16.26 22.74
CA GLY A 11 -28.67 15.50 23.75
C GLY A 11 -27.26 15.27 23.22
N ALA A 12 -26.22 15.56 24.00
CA ALA A 12 -24.85 15.28 23.62
C ALA A 12 -24.67 13.76 23.42
N GLN A 13 -24.94 13.29 22.22
CA GLN A 13 -24.59 11.93 21.80
C GLN A 13 -23.07 11.87 21.70
N MET A 14 -22.47 10.99 22.51
CA MET A 14 -21.05 10.67 22.37
C MET A 14 -20.81 10.23 20.92
N ALA A 15 -19.79 10.79 20.30
CA ALA A 15 -19.42 10.39 18.95
C ALA A 15 -19.17 8.88 18.91
N GLU A 16 -19.86 8.19 18.02
CA GLU A 16 -19.71 6.76 17.84
C GLU A 16 -18.26 6.45 17.46
N GLU A 17 -17.59 5.63 18.24
CA GLU A 17 -16.18 5.29 17.99
C GLU A 17 -16.13 4.40 16.74
N VAL A 18 -15.34 4.81 15.75
CA VAL A 18 -15.15 4.01 14.53
C VAL A 18 -14.51 2.69 14.89
N THR A 19 -15.16 1.60 14.58
CA THR A 19 -14.71 0.23 14.83
C THR A 19 -14.85 -0.61 13.57
N LEU A 20 -14.09 -1.69 13.49
CA LEU A 20 -14.17 -2.67 12.41
C LEU A 20 -15.05 -3.88 12.78
N LYS A 21 -15.63 -3.89 13.99
CA LYS A 21 -16.54 -4.98 14.41
C LYS A 21 -17.90 -4.83 13.72
N GLY A 22 -18.27 -5.86 12.98
CA GLY A 22 -19.46 -5.82 12.14
C GLY A 22 -19.29 -4.83 10.98
N LYS A 23 -20.22 -4.85 10.05
CA LYS A 23 -20.20 -3.95 8.89
C LYS A 23 -20.89 -2.64 9.22
N GLN A 24 -20.12 -1.56 9.29
CA GLN A 24 -20.60 -0.24 9.66
C GLN A 24 -20.37 0.77 8.53
N ARG A 25 -21.35 1.66 8.32
CA ARG A 25 -21.31 2.65 7.25
C ARG A 25 -20.85 4.01 7.77
N PHE A 26 -19.81 4.54 7.14
CA PHE A 26 -19.22 5.84 7.46
C PHE A 26 -19.18 6.74 6.24
N PHE A 27 -19.06 8.05 6.49
CA PHE A 27 -18.89 9.06 5.44
C PHE A 27 -17.54 9.75 5.63
N MET A 28 -16.53 9.34 4.85
CA MET A 28 -15.15 9.74 5.06
C MET A 28 -14.38 9.95 3.75
N THR A 29 -13.21 10.57 3.84
CA THR A 29 -12.34 10.81 2.68
C THR A 29 -11.62 9.53 2.27
N GLY A 30 -11.19 9.44 0.98
CA GLY A 30 -10.45 8.27 0.53
C GLY A 30 -9.12 8.05 1.28
N ASN A 31 -8.42 9.12 1.65
CA ASN A 31 -7.21 9.00 2.47
C ASN A 31 -7.50 8.39 3.86
N GLU A 32 -8.64 8.75 4.45
CA GLU A 32 -9.09 8.15 5.72
C GLU A 32 -9.46 6.68 5.53
N VAL A 33 -10.14 6.36 4.43
CA VAL A 33 -10.48 4.98 4.06
C VAL A 33 -9.26 4.10 3.94
N ILE A 34 -8.19 4.57 3.25
CA ILE A 34 -6.93 3.83 3.12
C ILE A 34 -6.30 3.54 4.49
N ALA A 35 -6.27 4.54 5.38
CA ALA A 35 -5.71 4.34 6.71
C ALA A 35 -6.47 3.27 7.51
N TRP A 36 -7.81 3.29 7.49
CA TRP A 36 -8.64 2.25 8.11
C TRP A 36 -8.49 0.89 7.44
N ALA A 37 -8.42 0.86 6.10
CA ALA A 37 -8.22 -0.37 5.35
C ALA A 37 -6.85 -1.01 5.63
N ALA A 38 -5.80 -0.21 5.82
CA ALA A 38 -4.49 -0.70 6.22
C ALA A 38 -4.50 -1.29 7.66
N ILE A 39 -5.26 -0.69 8.60
CA ILE A 39 -5.52 -1.29 9.93
C ILE A 39 -6.24 -2.63 9.77
N ALA A 40 -7.30 -2.67 8.97
CA ALA A 40 -8.08 -3.88 8.71
C ALA A 40 -7.23 -4.98 8.02
N ALA A 41 -6.34 -4.60 7.11
CA ALA A 41 -5.37 -5.50 6.48
C ALA A 41 -4.26 -5.99 7.42
N LYS A 42 -4.28 -5.55 8.68
CA LYS A 42 -3.27 -5.86 9.71
C LYS A 42 -1.85 -5.40 9.32
N ALA A 43 -1.73 -4.27 8.61
CA ALA A 43 -0.44 -3.66 8.36
C ALA A 43 0.24 -3.27 9.69
N ASP A 44 1.56 -3.38 9.75
CA ASP A 44 2.33 -3.18 10.99
C ASP A 44 2.93 -1.78 11.10
N ILE A 45 3.36 -1.23 9.96
CA ILE A 45 4.06 0.05 9.93
C ILE A 45 3.87 0.77 8.59
N MET A 46 3.74 2.09 8.68
CA MET A 46 3.87 2.98 7.53
C MET A 46 5.17 3.75 7.63
N TYR A 47 5.91 3.78 6.54
CA TYR A 47 7.00 4.72 6.32
C TYR A 47 6.54 5.74 5.29
N GLY A 48 6.85 7.01 5.47
CA GLY A 48 6.36 7.97 4.51
C GLY A 48 6.94 9.37 4.64
N TYR A 49 6.82 10.12 3.55
CA TYR A 49 7.12 11.54 3.47
C TYR A 49 5.89 12.28 2.97
N PRO A 50 5.52 13.43 3.56
CA PRO A 50 4.27 14.09 3.26
C PRO A 50 4.29 14.79 1.90
N ILE A 51 3.34 14.44 1.05
CA ILE A 51 3.09 15.12 -0.22
C ILE A 51 1.59 15.16 -0.53
N THR A 52 1.10 16.28 -1.06
CA THR A 52 -0.31 16.43 -1.49
C THR A 52 -0.54 15.64 -2.79
N PRO A 53 -1.66 14.89 -2.91
CA PRO A 53 -2.78 14.76 -1.98
C PRO A 53 -2.69 13.57 -1.00
N GLN A 54 -1.58 12.85 -0.94
CA GLN A 54 -1.40 11.63 -0.13
C GLN A 54 -1.21 11.92 1.38
N ASN A 55 -0.71 13.08 1.75
CA ASN A 55 -0.26 13.39 3.13
C ASN A 55 -1.28 13.06 4.24
N GLU A 56 -2.57 13.07 3.94
CA GLU A 56 -3.58 12.74 4.95
C GLU A 56 -3.68 11.26 5.25
N ILE A 57 -3.22 10.35 4.38
CA ILE A 57 -3.05 8.93 4.75
C ILE A 57 -2.14 8.85 5.97
N MET A 58 -1.01 9.58 5.94
CA MET A 58 -0.08 9.65 7.07
C MET A 58 -0.74 10.24 8.32
N HIS A 59 -1.51 11.33 8.17
CA HIS A 59 -2.19 11.98 9.30
C HIS A 59 -3.22 11.06 9.96
N TYR A 60 -4.01 10.33 9.17
CA TYR A 60 -4.97 9.37 9.73
C TYR A 60 -4.24 8.17 10.33
N TRP A 61 -3.24 7.63 9.64
CA TRP A 61 -2.45 6.51 10.15
C TRP A 61 -1.78 6.83 11.49
N THR A 62 -1.15 8.00 11.63
CA THR A 62 -0.49 8.41 12.88
C THR A 62 -1.45 8.53 14.07
N ARG A 63 -2.74 8.78 13.80
CA ARG A 63 -3.79 8.81 14.84
C ARG A 63 -4.32 7.42 15.18
N LEU A 64 -4.38 6.52 14.20
CA LEU A 64 -4.90 5.17 14.35
C LEU A 64 -3.85 4.19 14.85
N ALA A 65 -2.65 4.26 14.31
CA ALA A 65 -1.57 3.31 14.56
C ALA A 65 -1.30 3.06 16.07
N PRO A 66 -1.15 4.07 16.94
CA PRO A 66 -0.92 3.85 18.36
C PRO A 66 -2.07 3.09 19.05
N LYS A 67 -3.31 3.36 18.64
CA LYS A 67 -4.51 2.72 19.22
C LYS A 67 -4.59 1.23 18.87
N HIS A 68 -3.98 0.84 17.76
CA HIS A 68 -3.96 -0.54 17.25
C HIS A 68 -2.59 -1.23 17.42
N GLY A 69 -1.68 -0.65 18.21
CA GLY A 69 -0.34 -1.21 18.43
C GLY A 69 0.55 -1.22 17.18
N LYS A 70 0.26 -0.32 16.23
CA LYS A 70 0.99 -0.17 14.97
C LYS A 70 1.98 0.99 15.05
N LYS A 71 2.89 1.07 14.07
CA LYS A 71 4.00 2.01 14.06
C LYS A 71 3.93 2.95 12.86
N PHE A 72 4.61 4.07 13.00
CA PHE A 72 4.82 5.04 11.93
C PHE A 72 6.23 5.63 12.04
N LEU A 73 6.86 5.82 10.91
CA LEU A 73 8.11 6.57 10.80
C LEU A 73 8.03 7.53 9.61
N GLN A 74 8.16 8.82 9.90
CA GLN A 74 8.34 9.82 8.85
C GLN A 74 9.81 9.85 8.45
N THR A 75 10.04 9.77 7.15
CA THR A 75 11.38 9.84 6.56
C THR A 75 11.69 11.26 6.10
N GLU A 76 12.90 11.49 5.63
CA GLU A 76 13.38 12.80 5.18
C GLU A 76 12.98 13.13 3.73
N ASP A 77 12.69 12.09 2.93
CA ASP A 77 12.21 12.20 1.55
C ASP A 77 11.52 10.88 1.10
N GLU A 78 11.06 10.85 -0.15
CA GLU A 78 10.38 9.69 -0.73
C GLU A 78 11.35 8.55 -1.06
N ILE A 79 12.61 8.83 -1.39
CA ILE A 79 13.64 7.82 -1.62
C ILE A 79 13.83 7.03 -0.32
N SER A 80 14.08 7.75 0.76
CA SER A 80 14.21 7.15 2.10
C SER A 80 12.96 6.39 2.52
N ALA A 81 11.76 6.90 2.20
CA ALA A 81 10.50 6.22 2.49
C ALA A 81 10.42 4.85 1.80
N GLY A 82 10.73 4.80 0.51
CA GLY A 82 10.73 3.57 -0.27
C GLY A 82 11.70 2.52 0.28
N PHE A 83 12.96 2.90 0.48
CA PHE A 83 14.00 1.98 0.97
C PHE A 83 13.79 1.55 2.42
N THR A 84 13.31 2.44 3.28
CA THR A 84 12.98 2.09 4.66
C THR A 84 11.80 1.10 4.72
N THR A 85 10.85 1.24 3.78
CA THR A 85 9.75 0.27 3.66
C THR A 85 10.27 -1.12 3.25
N ILE A 86 11.25 -1.19 2.33
CA ILE A 86 11.96 -2.45 2.00
C ILE A 86 12.56 -3.04 3.28
N GLY A 87 13.29 -2.24 4.06
CA GLY A 87 13.89 -2.67 5.32
C GLY A 87 12.86 -3.20 6.31
N GLY A 88 11.70 -2.53 6.44
CA GLY A 88 10.61 -2.99 7.28
C GLY A 88 10.06 -4.36 6.87
N VAL A 89 9.87 -4.58 5.57
CA VAL A 89 9.44 -5.88 5.04
C VAL A 89 10.49 -6.96 5.27
N LEU A 90 11.76 -6.66 5.05
CA LEU A 90 12.87 -7.59 5.33
C LEU A 90 12.93 -8.00 6.80
N ALA A 91 12.56 -7.08 7.70
CA ALA A 91 12.42 -7.36 9.13
C ALA A 91 11.15 -8.18 9.49
N GLY A 92 10.37 -8.61 8.50
CA GLY A 92 9.17 -9.43 8.70
C GLY A 92 7.89 -8.64 9.00
N LEU A 93 7.89 -7.34 8.75
CA LEU A 93 6.72 -6.49 8.96
C LEU A 93 5.87 -6.37 7.69
N LYS A 94 4.56 -6.31 7.85
CA LYS A 94 3.62 -5.90 6.80
C LYS A 94 3.69 -4.38 6.67
N ALA A 95 4.69 -3.90 5.91
CA ALA A 95 4.99 -2.49 5.75
C ALA A 95 4.41 -1.91 4.46
N PHE A 96 4.11 -0.62 4.48
CA PHE A 96 3.60 0.12 3.33
C PHE A 96 4.09 1.57 3.32
N THR A 97 3.99 2.19 2.16
CA THR A 97 4.24 3.62 1.96
C THR A 97 3.20 4.22 1.04
N GLY A 98 3.22 5.53 0.89
CA GLY A 98 2.36 6.22 -0.05
C GLY A 98 2.97 7.53 -0.50
N THR A 99 2.62 7.94 -1.73
CA THR A 99 3.15 9.15 -2.34
C THR A 99 2.23 9.68 -3.46
N ALA A 100 2.68 10.73 -4.14
CA ALA A 100 2.04 11.37 -5.29
C ALA A 100 3.05 12.15 -6.12
N GLY A 101 2.77 12.36 -7.40
CA GLY A 101 3.52 13.27 -8.28
C GLY A 101 5.03 12.99 -8.29
N PRO A 102 5.87 14.01 -7.98
CA PRO A 102 7.32 13.85 -8.00
C PRO A 102 7.83 12.82 -6.98
N GLY A 103 7.12 12.58 -5.88
CA GLY A 103 7.47 11.54 -4.93
C GLY A 103 7.36 10.14 -5.53
N ASN A 104 6.39 9.90 -6.42
CA ASN A 104 6.30 8.65 -7.18
C ASN A 104 7.50 8.49 -8.14
N VAL A 105 7.99 9.57 -8.73
CA VAL A 105 9.23 9.55 -9.55
C VAL A 105 10.42 9.11 -8.67
N LEU A 106 10.57 9.70 -7.50
CA LEU A 106 11.68 9.38 -6.57
C LEU A 106 11.60 7.94 -6.03
N MET A 107 10.40 7.40 -5.86
CA MET A 107 10.20 6.02 -5.39
C MET A 107 10.44 4.94 -6.46
N GLN A 108 10.68 5.29 -7.73
CA GLN A 108 10.87 4.30 -8.79
C GLN A 108 12.08 3.40 -8.54
N GLU A 109 13.15 3.94 -7.96
CA GLU A 109 14.34 3.15 -7.61
C GLU A 109 13.99 2.07 -6.58
N SER A 110 13.33 2.43 -5.50
CA SER A 110 12.89 1.46 -4.49
C SER A 110 11.87 0.47 -5.04
N ALA A 111 11.00 0.90 -5.96
CA ALA A 111 10.01 0.04 -6.58
C ALA A 111 10.67 -1.04 -7.45
N THR A 112 11.64 -0.65 -8.30
CA THR A 112 12.40 -1.60 -9.14
C THR A 112 13.28 -2.53 -8.31
N MET A 113 13.88 -2.03 -7.25
CA MET A 113 14.62 -2.88 -6.30
C MET A 113 13.68 -3.88 -5.62
N ALA A 114 12.48 -3.45 -5.19
CA ALA A 114 11.48 -4.36 -4.62
C ALA A 114 11.02 -5.42 -5.61
N GLU A 115 10.89 -5.07 -6.90
CA GLU A 115 10.59 -6.05 -7.96
C GLU A 115 11.71 -7.09 -8.08
N MET A 116 12.95 -6.65 -8.21
CA MET A 116 14.10 -7.54 -8.36
C MET A 116 14.27 -8.46 -7.15
N MET A 117 14.18 -7.91 -5.95
CA MET A 117 14.31 -8.64 -4.68
C MET A 117 13.05 -9.43 -4.29
N ARG A 118 11.94 -9.24 -5.00
CA ARG A 118 10.64 -9.84 -4.69
C ARG A 118 10.15 -9.46 -3.28
N ILE A 119 10.18 -8.17 -2.98
CA ILE A 119 9.76 -7.61 -1.71
C ILE A 119 8.28 -7.21 -1.75
N PRO A 120 7.42 -7.76 -0.89
CA PRO A 120 5.99 -7.48 -0.86
C PRO A 120 5.67 -6.13 -0.19
N ILE A 121 5.97 -5.04 -0.87
CA ILE A 121 5.58 -3.69 -0.46
C ILE A 121 4.23 -3.33 -1.05
N VAL A 122 3.42 -2.57 -0.32
CA VAL A 122 2.24 -1.89 -0.85
C VAL A 122 2.52 -0.40 -0.96
N TYR A 123 2.36 0.14 -2.19
CA TYR A 123 2.47 1.56 -2.50
C TYR A 123 1.08 2.14 -2.73
N PHE A 124 0.71 3.18 -1.98
CA PHE A 124 -0.50 3.97 -2.23
C PHE A 124 -0.13 5.20 -3.04
N ILE A 125 -0.60 5.28 -4.29
CA ILE A 125 -0.35 6.39 -5.20
C ILE A 125 -1.61 7.23 -5.33
N GLN A 126 -1.57 8.44 -4.77
CA GLN A 126 -2.66 9.40 -4.89
C GLN A 126 -2.31 10.39 -6.00
N GLN A 127 -2.70 10.05 -7.21
CA GLN A 127 -2.26 10.73 -8.43
C GLN A 127 -2.58 12.22 -8.44
N ARG A 128 -1.65 13.00 -8.98
CA ARG A 128 -1.83 14.41 -9.28
C ARG A 128 -1.22 14.78 -10.64
N GLY A 129 -1.56 15.97 -11.12
CA GLY A 129 -0.99 16.48 -12.37
C GLY A 129 0.49 16.84 -12.24
N GLY A 130 1.22 16.56 -13.31
CA GLY A 130 2.62 16.93 -13.52
C GLY A 130 2.75 18.04 -14.56
N PRO A 131 3.97 18.31 -15.10
CA PRO A 131 5.22 17.65 -14.69
C PRO A 131 5.74 18.17 -13.35
N SER A 132 6.55 17.36 -12.66
CA SER A 132 7.18 17.68 -11.37
C SER A 132 6.17 18.17 -10.31
N THR A 133 6.55 19.17 -9.51
CA THR A 133 5.73 19.72 -8.42
C THR A 133 4.68 20.73 -8.92
N ALA A 134 4.80 21.20 -10.15
CA ALA A 134 4.21 22.47 -10.64
C ALA A 134 2.70 22.61 -10.45
N THR A 135 1.88 21.60 -10.72
CA THR A 135 0.43 21.84 -10.81
C THR A 135 -0.34 21.49 -9.54
N VAL A 136 0.01 20.44 -8.84
CA VAL A 136 -0.74 19.89 -7.68
C VAL A 136 -2.25 19.71 -7.96
N ILE A 137 -2.65 19.78 -9.22
CA ILE A 137 -4.04 19.57 -9.65
C ILE A 137 -4.33 18.07 -9.65
N TYR A 138 -5.48 17.69 -9.15
CA TYR A 138 -5.92 16.29 -9.13
C TYR A 138 -6.12 15.78 -10.55
N ALA A 139 -5.37 14.73 -10.91
CA ALA A 139 -5.38 14.18 -12.25
C ALA A 139 -4.77 12.77 -12.24
N GLN A 140 -5.08 11.98 -13.26
CA GLN A 140 -4.55 10.62 -13.43
C GLN A 140 -3.34 10.61 -14.37
N GLN A 141 -2.31 11.39 -14.06
CA GLN A 141 -1.13 11.54 -14.92
C GLN A 141 0.06 10.68 -14.49
N GLU A 142 -0.08 9.85 -13.48
CA GLU A 142 1.00 8.98 -12.98
C GLU A 142 0.84 7.51 -13.42
N THR A 143 -0.17 7.22 -14.23
CA THR A 143 -0.50 5.84 -14.65
C THR A 143 0.68 5.18 -15.36
N THR A 144 1.25 5.84 -16.38
CA THR A 144 2.40 5.30 -17.13
C THR A 144 3.60 5.08 -16.21
N LEU A 145 3.90 6.06 -15.36
CA LEU A 145 5.02 5.97 -14.41
C LEU A 145 4.83 4.81 -13.42
N THR A 146 3.63 4.69 -12.86
CA THR A 146 3.33 3.64 -11.88
C THR A 146 3.34 2.25 -12.50
N CYS A 147 2.81 2.11 -13.72
CA CYS A 147 2.72 0.81 -14.37
C CYS A 147 4.04 0.36 -15.02
N PHE A 148 4.84 1.29 -15.54
CA PHE A 148 5.99 1.01 -16.39
C PHE A 148 7.26 1.76 -16.03
N GLY A 149 7.29 2.44 -14.89
CA GLY A 149 8.46 3.21 -14.47
C GLY A 149 9.61 2.34 -13.98
N GLY A 150 10.77 2.97 -13.80
CA GLY A 150 12.00 2.30 -13.40
C GLY A 150 12.89 1.92 -14.60
N ASN A 151 13.87 1.07 -14.33
CA ASN A 151 14.76 0.52 -15.36
C ASN A 151 14.52 -1.00 -15.49
N GLY A 152 14.71 -1.51 -16.71
CA GLY A 152 14.47 -2.91 -17.04
C GLY A 152 13.01 -3.23 -17.39
N GLU A 153 12.75 -4.50 -17.66
CA GLU A 153 11.46 -5.01 -18.09
C GLU A 153 10.69 -5.57 -16.87
N GLY A 154 10.09 -4.65 -16.11
CA GLY A 154 9.30 -5.01 -14.95
C GLY A 154 7.81 -5.13 -15.26
N HIS A 155 7.13 -6.10 -14.63
CA HIS A 155 5.67 -6.12 -14.54
C HIS A 155 5.25 -5.75 -13.11
N ARG A 156 4.20 -4.97 -12.98
CA ARG A 156 3.69 -4.50 -11.69
C ARG A 156 2.26 -4.96 -11.48
N ILE A 157 1.91 -5.23 -10.24
CA ILE A 157 0.53 -5.47 -9.85
C ILE A 157 -0.05 -4.12 -9.43
N VAL A 158 -1.00 -3.62 -10.22
CA VAL A 158 -1.61 -2.30 -9.99
C VAL A 158 -3.12 -2.46 -9.88
N TYR A 159 -3.70 -1.94 -8.82
CA TYR A 159 -5.13 -1.83 -8.62
C TYR A 159 -5.57 -0.37 -8.72
N SER A 160 -6.65 -0.10 -9.44
CA SER A 160 -7.23 1.24 -9.56
C SER A 160 -8.70 1.19 -9.14
N PRO A 161 -9.04 1.65 -7.93
CA PRO A 161 -10.41 1.65 -7.44
C PRO A 161 -11.22 2.78 -8.08
N ALA A 162 -12.51 2.53 -8.33
CA ALA A 162 -13.44 3.51 -8.88
C ALA A 162 -14.18 4.32 -7.81
N ASN A 163 -14.25 3.85 -6.57
CA ASN A 163 -14.97 4.46 -5.46
C ASN A 163 -14.33 4.11 -4.10
N HIS A 164 -14.82 4.71 -3.02
CA HIS A 164 -14.25 4.49 -1.68
C HIS A 164 -14.47 3.06 -1.15
N GLN A 165 -15.52 2.37 -1.56
CA GLN A 165 -15.68 0.97 -1.17
C GLN A 165 -14.62 0.09 -1.83
N GLU A 166 -14.39 0.27 -3.12
CA GLU A 166 -13.30 -0.45 -3.81
C GLU A 166 -11.92 -0.04 -3.26
N LEU A 167 -11.74 1.22 -2.88
CA LEU A 167 -10.52 1.69 -2.25
C LEU A 167 -10.24 0.92 -0.95
N PHE A 168 -11.27 0.70 -0.13
CA PHE A 168 -11.19 -0.13 1.08
C PHE A 168 -10.89 -1.59 0.74
N ASP A 169 -11.68 -2.19 -0.14
CA ASP A 169 -11.60 -3.61 -0.48
C ASP A 169 -10.30 -3.96 -1.24
N TYR A 170 -9.86 -3.08 -2.14
CA TYR A 170 -8.62 -3.32 -2.91
C TYR A 170 -7.36 -3.13 -2.07
N THR A 171 -7.42 -2.40 -0.97
CA THR A 171 -6.32 -2.35 -0.01
C THR A 171 -5.98 -3.76 0.51
N PHE A 172 -6.98 -4.57 0.86
CA PHE A 172 -6.73 -5.97 1.27
C PHE A 172 -6.18 -6.81 0.12
N LYS A 173 -6.70 -6.61 -1.10
CA LYS A 173 -6.20 -7.30 -2.30
C LYS A 173 -4.74 -6.97 -2.56
N CYS A 174 -4.35 -5.69 -2.41
CA CYS A 174 -2.95 -5.27 -2.54
C CYS A 174 -2.05 -5.99 -1.54
N PHE A 175 -2.39 -5.97 -0.25
CA PHE A 175 -1.60 -6.66 0.75
C PHE A 175 -1.56 -8.18 0.52
N ASN A 176 -2.69 -8.79 0.19
CA ASN A 176 -2.74 -10.22 -0.10
C ASN A 176 -1.93 -10.58 -1.35
N ALA A 177 -2.07 -9.81 -2.44
CA ALA A 177 -1.30 -10.04 -3.66
C ALA A 177 0.20 -9.86 -3.42
N ALA A 178 0.59 -8.79 -2.71
CA ALA A 178 1.99 -8.56 -2.38
C ALA A 178 2.62 -9.77 -1.67
N TRP A 179 1.99 -10.26 -0.61
CA TRP A 179 2.53 -11.37 0.19
C TRP A 179 2.36 -12.74 -0.47
N THR A 180 1.31 -12.96 -1.29
CA THR A 180 1.12 -14.21 -2.02
C THR A 180 2.17 -14.36 -3.13
N TYR A 181 2.34 -13.32 -3.94
CA TYR A 181 3.22 -13.37 -5.10
C TYR A 181 4.64 -12.92 -4.79
N ARG A 182 4.88 -12.34 -3.62
CA ARG A 182 6.16 -11.77 -3.22
C ARG A 182 6.60 -10.69 -4.19
N PHE A 183 5.74 -9.70 -4.38
CA PHE A 183 5.93 -8.62 -5.34
C PHE A 183 5.42 -7.29 -4.78
N PRO A 184 6.02 -6.15 -5.16
CA PRO A 184 5.44 -4.86 -4.87
C PRO A 184 4.09 -4.70 -5.56
N THR A 185 3.11 -4.18 -4.85
CA THR A 185 1.77 -3.87 -5.37
C THR A 185 1.46 -2.39 -5.21
N PHE A 186 0.68 -1.88 -6.14
CA PHE A 186 0.31 -0.47 -6.18
C PHE A 186 -1.21 -0.33 -6.11
N LEU A 187 -1.70 0.51 -5.22
CA LEU A 187 -3.07 0.98 -5.22
C LEU A 187 -3.08 2.42 -5.73
N MET A 188 -3.66 2.62 -6.88
CA MET A 188 -3.64 3.88 -7.61
C MET A 188 -5.01 4.54 -7.56
N ALA A 189 -5.16 5.59 -6.76
CA ALA A 189 -6.30 6.49 -6.77
C ALA A 189 -5.88 7.85 -7.31
N ASP A 190 -6.76 8.82 -7.28
CA ASP A 190 -6.43 10.19 -7.64
C ASP A 190 -6.80 11.18 -6.52
N GLY A 191 -6.42 12.43 -6.70
CA GLY A 191 -6.63 13.44 -5.68
C GLY A 191 -8.10 13.76 -5.41
N TYR A 192 -9.00 13.58 -6.38
CA TYR A 192 -10.43 13.70 -6.15
C TYR A 192 -10.89 12.60 -5.19
N GLN A 193 -10.59 11.36 -5.52
CA GLN A 193 -10.94 10.22 -4.67
C GLN A 193 -10.27 10.33 -3.28
N ALA A 194 -9.03 10.81 -3.21
CA ALA A 194 -8.32 11.02 -1.95
C ALA A 194 -9.01 12.00 -1.00
N LYS A 195 -9.57 13.09 -1.56
CA LYS A 195 -10.11 14.24 -0.80
C LYS A 195 -11.63 14.28 -0.69
N MET A 196 -12.35 13.75 -1.66
CA MET A 196 -13.81 13.66 -1.61
C MET A 196 -14.24 12.78 -0.44
N ARG A 197 -15.51 12.96 -0.05
CA ARG A 197 -16.15 12.10 0.94
C ARG A 197 -17.21 11.26 0.27
N GLU A 198 -17.17 9.98 0.54
CA GLU A 198 -18.21 9.03 0.13
C GLU A 198 -18.65 8.16 1.30
N ALA A 199 -19.79 7.54 1.14
CA ALA A 199 -20.25 6.53 2.07
C ALA A 199 -19.53 5.21 1.81
N VAL A 200 -18.89 4.67 2.82
CA VAL A 200 -18.13 3.42 2.77
C VAL A 200 -18.50 2.53 3.95
N ASN A 201 -18.56 1.23 3.72
CA ASN A 201 -18.74 0.26 4.78
C ASN A 201 -17.35 -0.22 5.23
N LEU A 202 -17.03 0.03 6.49
CA LEU A 202 -15.85 -0.53 7.13
C LEU A 202 -16.22 -1.84 7.83
N TYR A 203 -15.33 -2.81 7.77
CA TYR A 203 -15.53 -4.13 8.38
C TYR A 203 -14.19 -4.83 8.61
N ASP A 204 -14.17 -5.84 9.47
CA ASP A 204 -13.03 -6.76 9.55
C ASP A 204 -13.11 -7.74 8.37
N PRO A 205 -12.12 -7.76 7.46
CA PRO A 205 -12.16 -8.63 6.29
C PRO A 205 -12.24 -10.12 6.65
N GLU A 206 -11.71 -10.57 7.79
CA GLU A 206 -11.79 -11.96 8.21
C GLU A 206 -13.20 -12.34 8.68
N GLU A 207 -13.95 -11.41 9.29
CA GLU A 207 -15.37 -11.60 9.62
C GLU A 207 -16.24 -11.74 8.36
N GLU A 208 -15.85 -11.09 7.25
CA GLU A 208 -16.53 -11.18 5.93
C GLU A 208 -15.95 -12.32 5.04
N GLY A 209 -15.16 -13.21 5.61
CA GLY A 209 -14.62 -14.39 4.92
C GLY A 209 -13.39 -14.13 4.02
N VAL A 210 -12.81 -12.94 4.07
CA VAL A 210 -11.58 -12.62 3.33
C VAL A 210 -10.37 -13.12 4.14
N LYS A 211 -9.68 -14.12 3.62
CA LYS A 211 -8.46 -14.63 4.24
C LYS A 211 -7.32 -13.63 4.05
N LEU A 212 -6.77 -13.10 5.13
CA LEU A 212 -5.59 -12.27 5.09
C LEU A 212 -4.31 -13.11 5.04
N VAL A 213 -3.42 -12.78 4.10
CA VAL A 213 -2.11 -13.44 3.98
C VAL A 213 -1.17 -12.85 5.03
N PRO A 214 -0.63 -13.68 5.94
CA PRO A 214 0.29 -13.19 6.97
C PRO A 214 1.67 -12.86 6.37
N PRO A 215 2.44 -11.94 7.00
CA PRO A 215 3.82 -11.72 6.62
C PRO A 215 4.65 -12.98 6.91
N THR A 216 5.61 -13.24 6.01
CA THR A 216 6.56 -14.34 6.16
C THR A 216 7.95 -13.76 6.35
N PRO A 217 8.71 -14.15 7.39
CA PRO A 217 10.05 -13.65 7.61
C PRO A 217 10.96 -13.85 6.39
N PHE A 218 11.83 -12.89 6.13
CA PHE A 218 12.85 -12.98 5.08
C PHE A 218 14.17 -13.54 5.61
N ILE A 219 14.44 -13.28 6.87
CA ILE A 219 15.67 -13.68 7.57
C ILE A 219 15.26 -14.35 8.88
N GLY A 220 15.94 -15.42 9.25
CA GLY A 220 15.74 -16.14 10.49
C GLY A 220 15.07 -17.50 10.32
N GLU A 221 14.66 -18.08 11.43
CA GLU A 221 13.96 -19.36 11.47
C GLU A 221 12.44 -19.15 11.46
N ASN A 222 11.73 -19.95 10.67
CA ASN A 222 10.29 -20.00 10.79
C ASN A 222 9.88 -20.86 12.03
N LYS A 223 8.58 -20.84 12.37
CA LYS A 223 8.03 -21.62 13.50
C LYS A 223 8.29 -23.14 13.42
N ALA A 224 8.76 -23.65 12.28
CA ALA A 224 9.12 -25.05 12.06
C ALA A 224 10.65 -25.30 12.17
N GLY A 225 11.42 -24.32 12.62
CA GLY A 225 12.88 -24.42 12.75
C GLY A 225 13.65 -24.48 11.43
N LYS A 226 13.02 -24.07 10.33
CA LYS A 226 13.68 -23.99 9.03
C LYS A 226 14.24 -22.61 8.80
N GLU A 227 15.53 -22.52 8.51
CA GLU A 227 16.15 -21.28 8.11
C GLU A 227 15.46 -20.68 6.87
N PHE A 228 15.11 -19.42 6.98
CA PHE A 228 14.57 -18.63 5.88
C PHE A 228 15.67 -17.73 5.35
N GLN A 229 16.27 -18.09 4.23
CA GLN A 229 17.12 -17.19 3.47
C GLN A 229 16.39 -16.83 2.17
N ASN A 230 15.98 -15.60 2.07
CA ASN A 230 15.29 -15.09 0.90
C ASN A 230 15.91 -13.81 0.35
N LEU A 231 17.14 -13.54 0.76
CA LEU A 231 17.94 -12.44 0.22
C LEU A 231 18.60 -12.92 -1.08
N ARG A 232 18.08 -12.46 -2.21
CA ARG A 232 18.57 -12.78 -3.54
C ARG A 232 19.21 -11.59 -4.24
N ASN A 233 19.92 -10.77 -3.54
CA ASN A 233 20.44 -9.53 -4.13
C ASN A 233 21.95 -9.39 -4.07
N THR A 234 22.67 -10.45 -3.75
CA THR A 234 24.11 -10.52 -3.95
C THR A 234 24.39 -11.54 -5.06
N TYR A 235 24.43 -11.05 -6.27
CA TYR A 235 24.87 -11.85 -7.42
C TYR A 235 26.36 -11.68 -7.56
N ASN A 236 27.06 -12.80 -7.62
CA ASN A 236 28.50 -12.80 -7.79
C ASN A 236 28.91 -12.90 -9.28
N THR A 237 27.97 -13.34 -10.12
CA THR A 237 28.22 -13.49 -11.56
C THR A 237 27.03 -12.96 -12.39
N GLU A 238 27.31 -12.66 -13.67
CA GLU A 238 26.28 -12.25 -14.63
C GLU A 238 25.26 -13.38 -14.90
N GLU A 239 25.73 -14.62 -14.87
CA GLU A 239 24.90 -15.81 -15.06
C GLU A 239 23.89 -15.97 -13.91
N GLU A 240 24.31 -15.79 -12.66
CA GLU A 240 23.42 -15.82 -11.50
C GLU A 240 22.34 -14.73 -11.58
N LEU A 241 22.72 -13.52 -12.01
CA LEU A 241 21.78 -12.43 -12.24
C LEU A 241 20.79 -12.78 -13.34
N PHE A 242 21.29 -13.32 -14.46
CA PHE A 242 20.44 -13.72 -15.60
C PHE A 242 19.41 -14.77 -15.18
N ASP A 243 19.80 -15.82 -14.47
CA ASP A 243 18.90 -16.87 -14.00
C ASP A 243 17.80 -16.32 -13.09
N VAL A 244 18.12 -15.37 -12.23
CA VAL A 244 17.12 -14.73 -11.35
C VAL A 244 16.17 -13.84 -12.14
N VAL A 245 16.68 -13.07 -13.11
CA VAL A 245 15.84 -12.25 -14.00
C VAL A 245 14.87 -13.12 -14.79
N MET A 246 15.35 -14.21 -15.37
CA MET A 246 14.51 -15.15 -16.14
C MET A 246 13.46 -15.85 -15.26
N LYS A 247 13.83 -16.21 -14.04
CA LYS A 247 12.87 -16.78 -13.09
C LYS A 247 11.81 -15.76 -12.67
N ASN A 248 12.20 -14.53 -12.39
CA ASN A 248 11.27 -13.45 -12.07
C ASN A 248 10.32 -13.18 -13.24
N GLN A 249 10.82 -13.19 -14.49
CA GLN A 249 10.00 -13.02 -15.67
C GLN A 249 8.97 -14.16 -15.80
N ALA A 250 9.39 -15.41 -15.64
CA ALA A 250 8.49 -16.56 -15.69
C ALA A 250 7.42 -16.53 -14.59
N ASP A 251 7.75 -16.03 -13.41
CA ASP A 251 6.79 -15.84 -12.32
C ASP A 251 5.82 -14.68 -12.63
N LYS A 252 6.30 -13.60 -13.26
CA LYS A 252 5.47 -12.48 -13.71
C LYS A 252 4.48 -12.91 -14.79
N ASP A 253 4.95 -13.68 -15.76
CA ASP A 253 4.11 -14.20 -16.85
C ASP A 253 2.97 -15.08 -16.31
N LYS A 254 3.20 -15.83 -15.24
CA LYS A 254 2.14 -16.60 -14.58
C LYS A 254 1.11 -15.71 -13.86
N MET A 255 1.50 -14.52 -13.43
CA MET A 255 0.59 -13.56 -12.76
C MET A 255 -0.19 -12.69 -13.76
N ALA A 256 0.32 -12.52 -14.99
CA ALA A 256 -0.27 -11.65 -16.00
C ALA A 256 -1.76 -11.95 -16.29
N PRO A 257 -2.21 -13.23 -16.42
CA PRO A 257 -3.62 -13.53 -16.64
C PRO A 257 -4.55 -13.10 -15.51
N GLU A 258 -4.08 -13.12 -14.27
CA GLU A 258 -4.88 -12.70 -13.11
C GLU A 258 -5.07 -11.17 -13.04
N ASN A 259 -4.14 -10.42 -13.63
CA ASN A 259 -4.20 -8.96 -13.68
C ASN A 259 -5.04 -8.43 -14.86
N VAL A 260 -5.15 -9.19 -15.94
CA VAL A 260 -5.89 -8.78 -17.17
C VAL A 260 -7.41 -9.00 -17.04
N ASN A 261 -7.86 -9.91 -16.20
CA ASN A 261 -9.27 -10.32 -16.13
C ASN A 261 -10.08 -9.66 -15.01
N ARG A 262 -9.64 -8.53 -14.45
CA ARG A 262 -10.31 -7.89 -13.32
C ARG A 262 -10.68 -6.41 -13.55
N ASN A 263 -11.01 -6.08 -14.80
CA ASN A 263 -11.70 -4.83 -15.10
C ASN A 263 -13.21 -5.03 -15.04
#